data_edf7a3e9bd29e79573b42090ed922d96
#
_entry.id   edf7a3e9bd29e79573b42090ed922d96
#
_cell.length_a   1.000
_cell.length_b   1.000
_cell.length_c   1.000
_cell.angle_alpha   90.00
_cell.angle_beta   90.00
_cell.angle_gamma   90.00
#
_symmetry.space_group_name_H-M   'P 1'
#
loop_
_entity.id
_entity.type
_entity.pdbx_description
1 polymer ?
#
loop_
_entity_poly.entity_id
_entity_poly.type
_entity_poly.pdbx_seq_one_letter_code
_entity_poly.pdbx_strand_id
1 'polypeptide(L)'
;HSFRDLSAILLVTALAVILIAAIISSVTSMRQSQPIKEVAAAARQFGLGELDVRVDVGPRRDEVGELAEAFNAMADSLSKSEQRRTEFVANVSHELKTPMTTIAGFADGILDGTIPPEQERHYLQIISSETRRLSRLVRSMLDLSRLQSDERAAQQQFDISETLVRTLVTLEDKVNAKTLEVDLQLPEEPVPVW
;
A
#
# COMPACT_ATOMS: atom_id res chain seq x y z
N HIS A 1 -62.88 49.89 11.87
CA HIS A 1 -61.78 49.98 10.90
C HIS A 1 -60.44 49.52 11.54
N SER A 2 -60.06 50.01 12.71
CA SER A 2 -58.77 49.75 13.34
C SER A 2 -58.48 48.27 13.65
N PHE A 3 -59.50 47.44 13.91
CA PHE A 3 -59.29 46.01 14.24
C PHE A 3 -58.97 45.20 12.96
N ARG A 4 -59.61 45.51 11.83
CA ARG A 4 -59.33 44.86 10.54
C ARG A 4 -57.95 45.26 10.02
N ASP A 5 -57.53 46.53 10.20
CA ASP A 5 -56.24 47.00 9.77
C ASP A 5 -55.10 46.38 10.61
N LEU A 6 -55.32 46.20 11.92
CA LEU A 6 -54.42 45.51 12.83
C LEU A 6 -54.24 44.01 12.48
N SER A 7 -55.35 43.33 12.19
CA SER A 7 -55.32 41.92 11.77
C SER A 7 -54.65 41.70 10.41
N ALA A 8 -54.83 42.62 9.49
CA ALA A 8 -54.15 42.61 8.18
C ALA A 8 -52.62 42.80 8.32
N ILE A 9 -52.18 43.72 9.16
CA ILE A 9 -50.75 43.97 9.43
C ILE A 9 -50.13 42.72 10.08
N LEU A 10 -50.82 42.12 11.09
CA LEU A 10 -50.33 40.88 11.74
C LEU A 10 -50.20 39.71 10.75
N LEU A 11 -51.17 39.59 9.84
CA LEU A 11 -51.17 38.51 8.82
C LEU A 11 -50.05 38.70 7.81
N VAL A 12 -49.81 39.92 7.35
CA VAL A 12 -48.71 40.23 6.42
C VAL A 12 -47.34 40.02 7.05
N THR A 13 -47.19 40.48 8.30
CA THR A 13 -45.91 40.28 9.02
C THR A 13 -45.62 38.82 9.30
N ALA A 14 -46.64 38.03 9.70
CA ALA A 14 -46.50 36.59 9.89
C ALA A 14 -46.09 35.86 8.56
N LEU A 15 -46.76 36.26 7.45
CA LEU A 15 -46.43 35.68 6.13
C LEU A 15 -44.98 36.03 5.71
N ALA A 16 -44.56 37.28 5.93
CA ALA A 16 -43.20 37.69 5.63
C ALA A 16 -42.15 36.94 6.45
N VAL A 17 -42.40 36.73 7.77
CA VAL A 17 -41.48 35.93 8.62
C VAL A 17 -41.39 34.50 8.16
N ILE A 18 -42.51 33.85 7.82
CA ILE A 18 -42.54 32.47 7.33
C ILE A 18 -41.74 32.38 6.01
N LEU A 19 -41.92 33.33 5.11
CA LEU A 19 -41.24 33.34 3.82
C LEU A 19 -39.72 33.50 3.98
N ILE A 20 -39.28 34.43 4.84
CA ILE A 20 -37.87 34.61 5.18
C ILE A 20 -37.28 33.33 5.81
N ALA A 21 -38.00 32.74 6.77
CA ALA A 21 -37.55 31.49 7.41
C ALA A 21 -37.45 30.34 6.42
N ALA A 22 -38.38 30.21 5.48
CA ALA A 22 -38.35 29.21 4.42
C ALA A 22 -37.16 29.40 3.46
N ILE A 23 -36.85 30.64 3.08
CA ILE A 23 -35.69 30.99 2.24
C ILE A 23 -34.37 30.62 2.98
N ILE A 24 -34.23 31.06 4.23
CA ILE A 24 -33.05 30.75 5.04
C ILE A 24 -32.86 29.24 5.19
N SER A 25 -33.94 28.51 5.54
CA SER A 25 -33.93 27.06 5.67
C SER A 25 -33.53 26.36 4.37
N SER A 26 -34.09 26.81 3.23
CA SER A 26 -33.76 26.25 1.90
C SER A 26 -32.30 26.46 1.52
N VAL A 27 -31.80 27.70 1.70
CA VAL A 27 -30.39 28.02 1.41
C VAL A 27 -29.43 27.25 2.31
N THR A 28 -29.73 27.12 3.60
CA THR A 28 -28.92 26.34 4.56
C THR A 28 -28.92 24.86 4.20
N SER A 29 -30.08 24.31 3.87
CA SER A 29 -30.23 22.91 3.44
C SER A 29 -29.42 22.62 2.17
N MET A 30 -29.47 23.50 1.17
CA MET A 30 -28.69 23.33 -0.07
C MET A 30 -27.19 23.41 0.20
N ARG A 31 -26.75 24.36 1.04
CA ARG A 31 -25.33 24.53 1.38
C ARG A 31 -24.74 23.35 2.16
N GLN A 32 -25.54 22.62 2.93
CA GLN A 32 -25.07 21.47 3.70
C GLN A 32 -25.29 20.13 3.00
N SER A 33 -26.44 19.93 2.34
CA SER A 33 -26.79 18.63 1.76
C SER A 33 -26.08 18.33 0.45
N GLN A 34 -25.84 19.34 -0.40
CA GLN A 34 -25.23 19.14 -1.70
C GLN A 34 -23.80 18.60 -1.59
N PRO A 35 -22.88 19.20 -0.82
CA PRO A 35 -21.53 18.72 -0.69
C PRO A 35 -21.42 17.32 -0.07
N ILE A 36 -22.30 16.97 0.88
CA ILE A 36 -22.36 15.62 1.44
C ILE A 36 -22.72 14.59 0.36
N LYS A 37 -23.64 14.94 -0.56
CA LYS A 37 -23.98 14.08 -1.70
C LYS A 37 -22.80 13.91 -2.65
N GLU A 38 -21.99 14.95 -2.84
CA GLU A 38 -20.78 14.89 -3.67
C GLU A 38 -19.74 13.94 -3.06
N VAL A 39 -19.47 14.05 -1.75
CA VAL A 39 -18.60 13.10 -1.03
C VAL A 39 -19.14 11.67 -1.15
N ALA A 40 -20.45 11.47 -0.95
CA ALA A 40 -21.07 10.16 -1.06
C ALA A 40 -21.03 9.58 -2.48
N ALA A 41 -21.14 10.42 -3.51
CA ALA A 41 -21.01 10.03 -4.91
C ALA A 41 -19.55 9.64 -5.23
N ALA A 42 -18.58 10.47 -4.82
CA ALA A 42 -17.17 10.19 -4.97
C ALA A 42 -16.75 8.89 -4.26
N ALA A 43 -17.25 8.66 -3.04
CA ALA A 43 -16.99 7.43 -2.30
C ALA A 43 -17.54 6.19 -3.03
N ARG A 44 -18.68 6.30 -3.69
CA ARG A 44 -19.22 5.20 -4.51
C ARG A 44 -18.38 4.92 -5.75
N GLN A 45 -17.99 5.97 -6.49
CA GLN A 45 -17.11 5.82 -7.67
C GLN A 45 -15.77 5.23 -7.27
N PHE A 46 -15.20 5.71 -6.18
CA PHE A 46 -13.97 5.17 -5.61
C PHE A 46 -14.10 3.68 -5.25
N GLY A 47 -15.22 3.28 -4.65
CA GLY A 47 -15.53 1.88 -4.35
C GLY A 47 -15.73 0.99 -5.59
N LEU A 48 -16.02 1.57 -6.76
CA LEU A 48 -16.08 0.88 -8.03
C LEU A 48 -14.72 0.78 -8.75
N GLY A 49 -13.66 1.31 -8.14
CA GLY A 49 -12.30 1.21 -8.64
C GLY A 49 -11.78 2.48 -9.35
N GLU A 50 -12.56 3.56 -9.37
CA GLU A 50 -12.12 4.85 -9.91
C GLU A 50 -11.25 5.59 -8.87
N LEU A 51 -10.00 5.18 -8.74
CA LEU A 51 -9.11 5.65 -7.65
C LEU A 51 -8.64 7.10 -7.80
N ASP A 52 -8.87 7.72 -8.95
CA ASP A 52 -8.49 9.11 -9.23
C ASP A 52 -9.55 10.13 -8.82
N VAL A 53 -10.73 9.66 -8.40
CA VAL A 53 -11.83 10.53 -7.96
C VAL A 53 -11.42 11.30 -6.70
N ARG A 54 -11.61 12.61 -6.73
CA ARG A 54 -11.43 13.52 -5.59
C ARG A 54 -12.64 14.40 -5.41
N VAL A 55 -12.85 14.86 -4.19
CA VAL A 55 -13.94 15.78 -3.84
C VAL A 55 -13.39 17.17 -3.70
N ASP A 56 -14.00 18.11 -4.40
CA ASP A 56 -13.75 19.55 -4.22
C ASP A 56 -15.04 20.24 -3.78
N VAL A 57 -15.11 20.56 -2.49
CA VAL A 57 -16.25 21.27 -1.90
C VAL A 57 -15.99 22.77 -1.77
N GLY A 58 -14.94 23.28 -2.43
CA GLY A 58 -14.49 24.66 -2.33
C GLY A 58 -13.87 25.00 -0.96
N PRO A 59 -13.51 26.25 -0.74
CA PRO A 59 -12.84 26.70 0.48
C PRO A 59 -13.84 26.73 1.66
N ARG A 60 -13.94 25.62 2.39
CA ARG A 60 -14.80 25.45 3.57
C ARG A 60 -13.94 25.21 4.81
N ARG A 61 -14.43 25.70 5.97
CA ARG A 61 -13.82 25.48 7.26
C ARG A 61 -14.84 24.87 8.25
N ASP A 62 -15.77 24.12 7.70
CA ASP A 62 -16.81 23.42 8.47
C ASP A 62 -16.56 21.88 8.42
N GLU A 63 -17.40 21.12 9.09
CA GLU A 63 -17.31 19.65 9.20
C GLU A 63 -17.39 18.96 7.84
N VAL A 64 -18.01 19.60 6.83
CA VAL A 64 -18.11 19.06 5.47
C VAL A 64 -16.79 19.26 4.73
N GLY A 65 -16.09 20.36 4.98
CA GLY A 65 -14.72 20.58 4.48
C GLY A 65 -13.75 19.54 5.03
N GLU A 66 -13.80 19.34 6.35
CA GLU A 66 -12.97 18.31 7.02
C GLU A 66 -13.25 16.91 6.51
N LEU A 67 -14.53 16.57 6.26
CA LEU A 67 -14.93 15.29 5.67
C LEU A 67 -14.36 15.10 4.25
N ALA A 68 -14.39 16.13 3.41
CA ALA A 68 -13.85 16.08 2.06
C ALA A 68 -12.32 15.92 2.06
N GLU A 69 -11.62 16.64 2.94
CA GLU A 69 -10.18 16.50 3.13
C GLU A 69 -9.80 15.10 3.62
N ALA A 70 -10.52 14.56 4.61
CA ALA A 70 -10.30 13.21 5.12
C ALA A 70 -10.55 12.15 4.04
N PHE A 71 -11.62 12.31 3.24
CA PHE A 71 -11.89 11.44 2.09
C PHE A 71 -10.73 11.49 1.08
N ASN A 72 -10.27 12.67 0.69
CA ASN A 72 -9.18 12.83 -0.27
C ASN A 72 -7.86 12.23 0.25
N ALA A 73 -7.55 12.44 1.52
CA ALA A 73 -6.36 11.84 2.15
C ALA A 73 -6.41 10.31 2.16
N MET A 74 -7.58 9.73 2.46
CA MET A 74 -7.82 8.29 2.37
C MET A 74 -7.67 7.80 0.91
N ALA A 75 -8.28 8.50 -0.05
CA ALA A 75 -8.23 8.18 -1.47
C ALA A 75 -6.78 8.21 -2.00
N ASP A 76 -5.99 9.21 -1.61
CA ASP A 76 -4.57 9.30 -1.96
C ASP A 76 -3.75 8.14 -1.39
N SER A 77 -3.99 7.79 -0.14
CA SER A 77 -3.30 6.68 0.52
C SER A 77 -3.58 5.35 -0.18
N LEU A 78 -4.85 5.09 -0.51
CA LEU A 78 -5.27 3.84 -1.15
C LEU A 78 -4.82 3.77 -2.62
N SER A 79 -4.92 4.88 -3.37
CA SER A 79 -4.42 4.97 -4.75
C SER A 79 -2.92 4.67 -4.81
N LYS A 80 -2.12 5.28 -3.92
CA LYS A 80 -0.68 4.99 -3.81
C LYS A 80 -0.38 3.55 -3.41
N SER A 81 -1.23 2.95 -2.59
CA SER A 81 -1.08 1.54 -2.19
C SER A 81 -1.34 0.60 -3.35
N GLU A 82 -2.39 0.84 -4.14
CA GLU A 82 -2.73 0.02 -5.30
C GLU A 82 -1.72 0.20 -6.44
N GLN A 83 -1.21 1.41 -6.65
CA GLN A 83 -0.12 1.65 -7.60
C GLN A 83 1.12 0.83 -7.23
N ARG A 84 1.56 0.90 -5.96
CA ARG A 84 2.72 0.11 -5.48
C ARG A 84 2.50 -1.39 -5.65
N ARG A 85 1.28 -1.87 -5.41
CA ARG A 85 0.91 -3.28 -5.61
C ARG A 85 1.02 -3.68 -7.08
N THR A 86 0.53 -2.84 -7.99
CA THR A 86 0.59 -3.08 -9.44
C THR A 86 2.03 -3.07 -9.93
N GLU A 87 2.83 -2.09 -9.52
CA GLU A 87 4.27 -2.02 -9.84
C GLU A 87 5.03 -3.24 -9.30
N PHE A 88 4.72 -3.67 -8.07
CA PHE A 88 5.31 -4.87 -7.49
C PHE A 88 5.02 -6.11 -8.34
N VAL A 89 3.75 -6.35 -8.71
CA VAL A 89 3.36 -7.50 -9.55
C VAL A 89 4.04 -7.45 -10.92
N ALA A 90 4.12 -6.28 -11.54
CA ALA A 90 4.79 -6.09 -12.82
C ALA A 90 6.30 -6.40 -12.72
N ASN A 91 6.98 -5.86 -11.71
CA ASN A 91 8.40 -6.08 -11.48
C ASN A 91 8.70 -7.56 -11.19
N VAL A 92 7.89 -8.21 -10.36
CA VAL A 92 7.98 -9.65 -10.09
C VAL A 92 7.87 -10.45 -11.37
N SER A 93 6.88 -10.14 -12.21
CA SER A 93 6.64 -10.84 -13.47
C SER A 93 7.83 -10.71 -14.42
N HIS A 94 8.42 -9.53 -14.50
CA HIS A 94 9.62 -9.28 -15.31
C HIS A 94 10.84 -10.04 -14.78
N GLU A 95 11.09 -9.99 -13.48
CA GLU A 95 12.23 -10.67 -12.84
C GLU A 95 12.13 -12.20 -12.90
N LEU A 96 10.92 -12.76 -12.96
CA LEU A 96 10.69 -14.18 -13.16
C LEU A 96 10.82 -14.60 -14.63
N LYS A 97 10.30 -13.77 -15.55
CA LYS A 97 10.25 -14.11 -16.98
C LYS A 97 11.64 -14.33 -17.58
N THR A 98 12.60 -13.49 -17.23
CA THR A 98 13.97 -13.55 -17.80
C THR A 98 14.66 -14.88 -17.53
N PRO A 99 14.84 -15.33 -16.27
CA PRO A 99 15.47 -16.61 -15.99
C PRO A 99 14.66 -17.80 -16.52
N MET A 100 13.33 -17.73 -16.51
CA MET A 100 12.48 -18.79 -17.07
C MET A 100 12.69 -18.94 -18.56
N THR A 101 12.77 -17.84 -19.32
CA THR A 101 13.03 -17.87 -20.76
C THR A 101 14.41 -18.45 -21.06
N THR A 102 15.42 -18.09 -20.26
CA THR A 102 16.79 -18.62 -20.40
C THR A 102 16.83 -20.12 -20.14
N ILE A 103 16.18 -20.57 -19.05
CA ILE A 103 16.11 -22.01 -18.69
C ILE A 103 15.42 -22.79 -19.82
N ALA A 104 14.25 -22.31 -20.26
CA ALA A 104 13.48 -22.96 -21.31
C ALA A 104 14.28 -23.03 -22.61
N GLY A 105 14.85 -21.90 -23.08
CA GLY A 105 15.59 -21.86 -24.34
C GLY A 105 16.82 -22.76 -24.34
N PHE A 106 17.57 -22.86 -23.26
CA PHE A 106 18.73 -23.79 -23.21
C PHE A 106 18.30 -25.25 -23.05
N ALA A 107 17.22 -25.51 -22.29
CA ALA A 107 16.67 -26.86 -22.20
C ALA A 107 16.15 -27.35 -23.57
N ASP A 108 15.40 -26.52 -24.28
CA ASP A 108 14.92 -26.84 -25.65
C ASP A 108 16.08 -27.03 -26.63
N GLY A 109 17.10 -26.15 -26.59
CA GLY A 109 18.28 -26.25 -27.46
C GLY A 109 19.13 -27.51 -27.19
N ILE A 110 19.13 -28.06 -25.96
CA ILE A 110 19.74 -29.35 -25.66
C ILE A 110 18.86 -30.49 -26.21
N LEU A 111 17.54 -30.40 -26.02
CA LEU A 111 16.60 -31.44 -26.42
C LEU A 111 16.48 -31.60 -27.94
N ASP A 112 16.54 -30.51 -28.69
CA ASP A 112 16.44 -30.52 -30.16
C ASP A 112 17.81 -30.68 -30.89
N GLY A 113 18.90 -30.75 -30.10
CA GLY A 113 20.25 -30.93 -30.64
C GLY A 113 20.88 -29.68 -31.24
N THR A 114 20.26 -28.51 -31.09
CA THR A 114 20.84 -27.21 -31.50
C THR A 114 22.11 -26.89 -30.72
N ILE A 115 22.15 -27.32 -29.43
CA ILE A 115 23.34 -27.21 -28.58
C ILE A 115 24.18 -28.49 -28.76
N PRO A 116 25.46 -28.38 -29.22
CA PRO A 116 26.34 -29.54 -29.40
C PRO A 116 26.60 -30.26 -28.07
N PRO A 117 26.76 -31.60 -28.08
CA PRO A 117 26.97 -32.38 -26.84
C PRO A 117 28.17 -31.91 -26.00
N GLU A 118 29.21 -31.37 -26.63
CA GLU A 118 30.41 -30.87 -25.97
C GLU A 118 30.12 -29.64 -25.13
N GLN A 119 29.03 -28.91 -25.42
CA GLN A 119 28.62 -27.69 -24.74
C GLN A 119 27.46 -27.92 -23.75
N GLU A 120 26.77 -29.05 -23.80
CA GLU A 120 25.61 -29.34 -22.94
C GLU A 120 25.89 -29.10 -21.48
N ARG A 121 27.07 -29.55 -20.98
CA ARG A 121 27.44 -29.37 -19.57
C ARG A 121 27.49 -27.88 -19.16
N HIS A 122 27.96 -27.03 -20.05
CA HIS A 122 28.02 -25.58 -19.81
C HIS A 122 26.61 -24.98 -19.68
N TYR A 123 25.72 -25.31 -20.61
CA TYR A 123 24.34 -24.81 -20.57
C TYR A 123 23.53 -25.39 -19.44
N LEU A 124 23.74 -26.66 -19.06
CA LEU A 124 23.15 -27.23 -17.84
C LEU A 124 23.62 -26.50 -16.55
N GLN A 125 24.87 -26.04 -16.51
CA GLN A 125 25.34 -25.21 -15.39
C GLN A 125 24.62 -23.86 -15.35
N ILE A 126 24.37 -23.22 -16.50
CA ILE A 126 23.59 -21.98 -16.58
C ILE A 126 22.16 -22.23 -16.12
N ILE A 127 21.49 -23.27 -16.59
CA ILE A 127 20.15 -23.66 -16.15
C ILE A 127 20.12 -23.83 -14.62
N SER A 128 21.09 -24.56 -14.06
CA SER A 128 21.19 -24.77 -12.62
C SER A 128 21.38 -23.47 -11.85
N SER A 129 22.22 -22.56 -12.35
CA SER A 129 22.45 -21.25 -11.70
C SER A 129 21.22 -20.36 -11.74
N GLU A 130 20.49 -20.31 -12.88
CA GLU A 130 19.26 -19.54 -13.01
C GLU A 130 18.13 -20.11 -12.13
N THR A 131 18.04 -21.45 -12.04
CA THR A 131 17.08 -22.10 -11.13
C THR A 131 17.33 -21.74 -9.66
N ARG A 132 18.61 -21.70 -9.24
CA ARG A 132 18.98 -21.26 -7.89
C ARG A 132 18.69 -19.79 -7.66
N ARG A 133 18.91 -18.94 -8.69
CA ARG A 133 18.56 -17.51 -8.65
C ARG A 133 17.06 -17.32 -8.46
N LEU A 134 16.25 -18.06 -9.24
CA LEU A 134 14.80 -18.05 -9.16
C LEU A 134 14.31 -18.46 -7.76
N SER A 135 14.87 -19.52 -7.20
CA SER A 135 14.54 -19.97 -5.85
C SER A 135 14.81 -18.91 -4.77
N ARG A 136 15.94 -18.19 -4.88
CA ARG A 136 16.24 -17.08 -3.97
C ARG A 136 15.25 -15.92 -4.13
N LEU A 137 14.91 -15.56 -5.39
CA LEU A 137 13.96 -14.49 -5.67
C LEU A 137 12.59 -14.79 -5.07
N VAL A 138 12.06 -15.99 -5.29
CA VAL A 138 10.78 -16.42 -4.70
C VAL A 138 10.82 -16.36 -3.17
N ARG A 139 11.90 -16.83 -2.54
CA ARG A 139 12.05 -16.76 -1.08
C ARG A 139 12.04 -15.32 -0.58
N SER A 140 12.80 -14.42 -1.22
CA SER A 140 12.81 -13.00 -0.84
C SER A 140 11.44 -12.34 -0.99
N MET A 141 10.63 -12.74 -2.00
CA MET A 141 9.26 -12.25 -2.16
C MET A 141 8.33 -12.74 -1.06
N LEU A 142 8.46 -14.00 -0.65
CA LEU A 142 7.67 -14.56 0.46
C LEU A 142 8.03 -13.87 1.78
N ASP A 143 9.31 -13.60 2.02
CA ASP A 143 9.77 -12.89 3.22
C ASP A 143 9.24 -11.44 3.23
N LEU A 144 9.28 -10.74 2.08
CA LEU A 144 8.70 -9.40 1.95
C LEU A 144 7.19 -9.41 2.16
N SER A 145 6.48 -10.39 1.59
CA SER A 145 5.03 -10.54 1.78
C SER A 145 4.66 -10.75 3.25
N ARG A 146 5.45 -11.54 3.99
CA ARG A 146 5.26 -11.74 5.44
C ARG A 146 5.49 -10.47 6.25
N LEU A 147 6.47 -9.65 5.88
CA LEU A 147 6.75 -8.37 6.53
C LEU A 147 5.66 -7.32 6.24
N GLN A 148 4.99 -7.41 5.09
CA GLN A 148 3.90 -6.51 4.71
C GLN A 148 2.54 -6.91 5.26
N SER A 149 2.31 -8.20 5.48
CA SER A 149 1.18 -8.66 6.27
C SER A 149 1.50 -8.29 7.71
N ASP A 150 0.74 -7.36 8.25
CA ASP A 150 0.83 -6.83 9.61
C ASP A 150 0.43 -7.88 10.68
N GLU A 151 0.80 -9.12 10.44
CA GLU A 151 0.93 -10.11 11.49
C GLU A 151 2.04 -9.58 12.37
N ARG A 152 1.64 -8.84 13.41
CA ARG A 152 2.48 -8.42 14.50
C ARG A 152 3.35 -9.61 14.86
N ALA A 153 4.58 -9.61 14.32
CA ALA A 153 5.60 -10.51 14.84
C ALA A 153 5.53 -10.32 16.34
N ALA A 154 5.20 -11.38 17.05
CA ALA A 154 5.08 -11.30 18.50
C ALA A 154 6.39 -10.65 18.97
N GLN A 155 6.29 -9.43 19.45
CA GLN A 155 7.45 -8.70 19.93
C GLN A 155 7.96 -9.52 21.12
N GLN A 156 8.99 -10.30 20.88
CA GLN A 156 9.69 -11.05 21.92
C GLN A 156 10.97 -10.29 22.23
N GLN A 157 11.13 -10.05 23.50
CA GLN A 157 12.40 -9.57 24.01
C GLN A 157 13.46 -10.64 23.78
N PHE A 158 14.56 -10.27 23.13
CA PHE A 158 15.69 -11.16 22.91
C PHE A 158 17.03 -10.45 23.16
N ASP A 159 18.05 -11.21 23.47
CA ASP A 159 19.42 -10.69 23.63
C ASP A 159 20.09 -10.61 22.27
N ILE A 160 20.45 -9.37 21.87
CA ILE A 160 21.13 -9.15 20.59
C ILE A 160 22.54 -9.76 20.59
N SER A 161 23.22 -9.80 21.74
CA SER A 161 24.55 -10.38 21.88
C SER A 161 24.53 -11.88 21.59
N GLU A 162 23.55 -12.60 22.15
CA GLU A 162 23.34 -14.04 21.86
C GLU A 162 23.02 -14.28 20.39
N THR A 163 22.17 -13.42 19.80
CA THR A 163 21.79 -13.52 18.38
C THR A 163 22.99 -13.32 17.45
N LEU A 164 23.87 -12.35 17.77
CA LEU A 164 25.10 -12.11 17.01
C LEU A 164 26.04 -13.31 17.07
N VAL A 165 26.29 -13.87 18.27
CA VAL A 165 27.12 -15.08 18.42
C VAL A 165 26.55 -16.25 17.63
N ARG A 166 25.26 -16.52 17.76
CA ARG A 166 24.58 -17.59 17.02
C ARG A 166 24.68 -17.40 15.50
N THR A 167 24.52 -16.16 15.03
CA THR A 167 24.67 -15.83 13.59
C THR A 167 26.09 -16.05 13.12
N LEU A 168 27.08 -15.65 13.92
CA LEU A 168 28.48 -15.84 13.59
C LEU A 168 28.85 -17.34 13.48
N VAL A 169 28.35 -18.18 14.40
CA VAL A 169 28.53 -19.62 14.33
C VAL A 169 27.97 -20.22 13.04
N THR A 170 26.80 -19.73 12.56
CA THR A 170 26.24 -20.19 11.28
C THR A 170 27.04 -19.76 10.05
N LEU A 171 27.91 -18.78 10.21
CA LEU A 171 28.79 -18.26 9.16
C LEU A 171 30.23 -18.79 9.25
N GLU A 172 30.54 -19.65 10.24
CA GLU A 172 31.89 -20.14 10.52
C GLU A 172 32.56 -20.76 9.28
N ASP A 173 31.85 -21.60 8.54
CA ASP A 173 32.38 -22.21 7.31
C ASP A 173 32.77 -21.17 6.26
N LYS A 174 32.01 -20.08 6.15
CA LYS A 174 32.29 -19.00 5.19
C LYS A 174 33.47 -18.12 5.63
N VAL A 175 33.58 -17.89 6.92
CA VAL A 175 34.70 -17.17 7.56
C VAL A 175 35.98 -17.93 7.34
N ASN A 176 35.99 -19.24 7.66
CA ASN A 176 37.15 -20.12 7.50
C ASN A 176 37.55 -20.29 6.02
N ALA A 177 36.58 -20.45 5.11
CA ALA A 177 36.87 -20.56 3.68
C ALA A 177 37.50 -19.33 3.07
N LYS A 178 37.32 -18.14 3.67
CA LYS A 178 37.91 -16.87 3.25
C LYS A 178 39.11 -16.45 4.10
N THR A 179 39.48 -17.27 5.07
CA THR A 179 40.60 -16.99 6.00
C THR A 179 40.45 -15.62 6.70
N LEU A 180 39.19 -15.28 7.10
CA LEU A 180 38.92 -14.03 7.80
C LEU A 180 39.17 -14.19 9.29
N GLU A 181 39.88 -13.22 9.88
CA GLU A 181 40.00 -13.11 11.32
C GLU A 181 38.85 -12.28 11.86
N VAL A 182 38.10 -12.82 12.82
CA VAL A 182 36.92 -12.18 13.39
C VAL A 182 37.22 -11.83 14.85
N ASP A 183 37.25 -10.56 15.18
CA ASP A 183 37.25 -10.07 16.55
C ASP A 183 35.87 -9.62 16.96
N LEU A 184 35.29 -10.25 17.99
CA LEU A 184 33.93 -10.00 18.46
C LEU A 184 34.00 -9.38 19.86
N GLN A 185 33.68 -8.09 19.94
CA GLN A 185 33.62 -7.36 21.21
C GLN A 185 32.17 -7.17 21.61
N LEU A 186 31.72 -7.91 22.61
CA LEU A 186 30.36 -7.85 23.14
C LEU A 186 30.38 -7.32 24.58
N PRO A 187 29.31 -6.61 25.01
CA PRO A 187 29.13 -6.27 26.42
C PRO A 187 29.05 -7.55 27.29
N GLU A 188 29.51 -7.47 28.53
CA GLU A 188 29.39 -8.55 29.50
C GLU A 188 27.92 -8.78 29.94
N GLU A 189 27.11 -7.72 29.92
CA GLU A 189 25.70 -7.78 30.28
C GLU A 189 24.82 -8.01 29.03
N PRO A 190 23.73 -8.81 29.15
CA PRO A 190 22.79 -9.00 28.09
C PRO A 190 22.20 -7.66 27.58
N VAL A 191 22.11 -7.49 26.25
CA VAL A 191 21.51 -6.30 25.63
C VAL A 191 20.12 -6.66 25.09
N PRO A 192 19.07 -6.49 25.91
CA PRO A 192 17.72 -6.82 25.49
C PRO A 192 17.20 -5.81 24.47
N VAL A 193 16.61 -6.34 23.37
CA VAL A 193 15.94 -5.56 22.32
C VAL A 193 14.53 -6.13 22.07
N TRP A 194 13.66 -5.30 21.53
CA TRP A 194 12.25 -5.61 21.25
C TRP A 194 12.00 -5.71 19.74
#